data_b44e8c3d28f9e20d25a8da4c8bb3942f
#
_entry.id   b44e8c3d28f9e20d25a8da4c8bb3942f
#
_cell.length_a   1.000
_cell.length_b   1.000
_cell.length_c   1.000
_cell.angle_alpha   90.00
_cell.angle_beta   90.00
_cell.angle_gamma   90.00
#
_symmetry.space_group_name_H-M   'P 1'
#
loop_
_entity.id
_entity.type
_entity.pdbx_description
1 polymer ?
#
loop_
_entity_poly.entity_id
_entity_poly.type
_entity_poly.pdbx_seq_one_letter_code
_entity_poly.pdbx_strand_id
1 'polypeptide(L)'
;MMGLWHHAAVFHGGKHMKVILHYDAGPGLKDRLEVFKNQGLDISIIPVADVGGFEHALGTCDVLWHVLEPVTADHMAKALHLRLIQKIGVGVNTIDLEAAKSRAIEVCNMPSTNTQGVVEQTLLLMLSALRLAPYMDQRTRAGNGWNFEAKLQDCLSELSGKTVGLVGYGEIPTRLTPILIAMGANVIYTATSPKNVNNTTFCQLNDLLSQSDILSLHIPLTPETDKLINASALAQMKRGAVLINTARGGVVDQNALVEALKSGQLSAAGLDVFDQEPVDPNSPILALDNVVLSPHIGWLTRETLGRSFVVAAENCMRLKDGRDLLHRVF
;
A
#
# COMPACT_ATOMS: atom_id res chain seq x y z
N MET A 1 -15.82 14.79 -15.00
CA MET A 1 -14.83 13.77 -15.38
C MET A 1 -15.51 12.44 -15.67
N MET A 2 -16.21 12.36 -16.82
CA MET A 2 -17.02 11.20 -17.26
C MET A 2 -16.42 10.49 -18.48
N GLY A 3 -15.13 10.70 -18.76
CA GLY A 3 -14.54 10.43 -20.08
C GLY A 3 -13.74 9.16 -20.30
N LEU A 4 -13.56 8.26 -19.31
CA LEU A 4 -12.69 7.08 -19.45
C LEU A 4 -13.43 5.74 -19.65
N TRP A 5 -14.77 5.73 -19.73
CA TRP A 5 -15.57 4.50 -19.71
C TRP A 5 -16.23 4.14 -21.06
N HIS A 6 -15.95 4.84 -22.18
CA HIS A 6 -16.76 4.78 -23.41
C HIS A 6 -16.16 4.00 -24.59
N HIS A 7 -15.28 3.03 -24.40
CA HIS A 7 -14.96 2.08 -25.48
C HIS A 7 -15.29 0.65 -25.07
N ALA A 8 -16.60 0.35 -24.94
CA ALA A 8 -17.08 -1.01 -24.85
C ALA A 8 -17.29 -1.57 -26.28
N ALA A 9 -16.37 -2.43 -26.72
CA ALA A 9 -16.64 -3.27 -27.89
C ALA A 9 -17.76 -4.26 -27.54
N VAL A 10 -18.82 -4.29 -28.34
CA VAL A 10 -19.96 -5.22 -28.18
C VAL A 10 -19.49 -6.61 -28.62
N PHE A 11 -19.50 -7.57 -27.70
CA PHE A 11 -19.10 -8.95 -27.98
C PHE A 11 -20.24 -9.79 -28.49
N HIS A 12 -20.01 -10.48 -29.59
CA HIS A 12 -20.93 -11.50 -30.17
C HIS A 12 -20.41 -12.90 -29.75
N GLY A 13 -21.24 -13.64 -28.98
CA GLY A 13 -21.26 -15.09 -28.92
C GLY A 13 -20.00 -15.84 -28.49
N GLY A 14 -19.55 -15.72 -27.24
CA GLY A 14 -18.54 -16.58 -26.63
C GLY A 14 -18.88 -16.89 -25.17
N LYS A 15 -18.42 -18.04 -24.66
CA LYS A 15 -18.58 -18.44 -23.23
C LYS A 15 -18.09 -17.32 -22.31
N HIS A 16 -18.94 -16.87 -21.38
CA HIS A 16 -18.55 -15.87 -20.38
C HIS A 16 -17.38 -16.38 -19.55
N MET A 17 -16.39 -15.51 -19.31
CA MET A 17 -15.27 -15.82 -18.43
C MET A 17 -15.71 -15.63 -16.99
N LYS A 18 -15.58 -16.66 -16.17
CA LYS A 18 -15.94 -16.62 -14.75
C LYS A 18 -14.84 -16.00 -13.92
N VAL A 19 -15.14 -14.88 -13.31
CA VAL A 19 -14.22 -14.11 -12.46
C VAL A 19 -14.73 -14.09 -11.04
N ILE A 20 -13.88 -14.39 -10.08
CA ILE A 20 -14.16 -14.17 -8.65
C ILE A 20 -13.44 -12.90 -8.19
N LEU A 21 -14.15 -12.03 -7.49
CA LEU A 21 -13.57 -10.98 -6.65
C LEU A 21 -13.83 -11.35 -5.18
N HIS A 22 -12.79 -11.80 -4.47
CA HIS A 22 -12.86 -12.10 -3.04
C HIS A 22 -12.60 -10.82 -2.25
N TYR A 23 -13.68 -10.09 -1.94
CA TYR A 23 -13.60 -8.76 -1.33
C TYR A 23 -14.97 -8.26 -0.85
N ASP A 24 -14.99 -7.50 0.25
CA ASP A 24 -16.20 -6.87 0.77
C ASP A 24 -16.55 -5.61 -0.03
N ALA A 25 -17.23 -5.80 -1.15
CA ALA A 25 -17.59 -4.71 -2.06
C ALA A 25 -18.86 -3.98 -1.61
N GLY A 26 -18.74 -2.68 -1.39
CA GLY A 26 -19.90 -1.79 -1.19
C GLY A 26 -20.73 -1.59 -2.46
N PRO A 27 -21.96 -1.02 -2.34
CA PRO A 27 -22.88 -0.84 -3.46
C PRO A 27 -22.25 -0.12 -4.65
N GLY A 28 -21.58 1.01 -4.42
CA GLY A 28 -20.98 1.78 -5.50
C GLY A 28 -19.81 1.09 -6.21
N LEU A 29 -19.15 0.09 -5.59
CA LEU A 29 -18.18 -0.76 -6.28
C LEU A 29 -18.90 -1.81 -7.14
N LYS A 30 -19.93 -2.44 -6.60
CA LYS A 30 -20.77 -3.41 -7.33
C LYS A 30 -21.32 -2.80 -8.62
N ASP A 31 -21.92 -1.61 -8.54
CA ASP A 31 -22.45 -0.89 -9.70
C ASP A 31 -21.38 -0.63 -10.77
N ARG A 32 -20.14 -0.27 -10.34
CA ARG A 32 -19.04 -0.05 -11.28
C ARG A 32 -18.54 -1.33 -11.95
N LEU A 33 -18.66 -2.47 -11.31
CA LEU A 33 -18.26 -3.76 -11.87
C LEU A 33 -19.25 -4.30 -12.88
N GLU A 34 -20.52 -3.89 -12.82
CA GLU A 34 -21.56 -4.27 -13.79
C GLU A 34 -21.19 -3.93 -15.24
N VAL A 35 -20.41 -2.85 -15.44
CA VAL A 35 -19.95 -2.45 -16.79
C VAL A 35 -19.17 -3.57 -17.49
N PHE A 36 -18.41 -4.37 -16.74
CA PHE A 36 -17.60 -5.44 -17.30
C PHE A 36 -18.42 -6.69 -17.71
N LYS A 37 -19.66 -6.84 -17.26
CA LYS A 37 -20.58 -7.89 -17.75
C LYS A 37 -20.82 -7.75 -19.25
N ASN A 38 -20.93 -6.53 -19.74
CA ASN A 38 -21.10 -6.27 -21.18
C ASN A 38 -19.85 -6.63 -22.01
N GLN A 39 -18.72 -6.86 -21.34
CA GLN A 39 -17.47 -7.33 -21.96
C GLN A 39 -17.33 -8.86 -21.89
N GLY A 40 -18.36 -9.57 -21.43
CA GLY A 40 -18.37 -11.04 -21.33
C GLY A 40 -17.67 -11.57 -20.08
N LEU A 41 -17.53 -10.75 -19.02
CA LEU A 41 -17.04 -11.18 -17.71
C LEU A 41 -18.23 -11.48 -16.79
N ASP A 42 -18.29 -12.70 -16.27
CA ASP A 42 -19.22 -13.11 -15.23
C ASP A 42 -18.54 -12.96 -13.87
N ILE A 43 -18.74 -11.82 -13.22
CA ILE A 43 -18.05 -11.45 -11.98
C ILE A 43 -18.90 -11.81 -10.78
N SER A 44 -18.44 -12.78 -10.00
CA SER A 44 -18.98 -13.14 -8.68
C SER A 44 -18.18 -12.43 -7.58
N ILE A 45 -18.86 -11.60 -6.80
CA ILE A 45 -18.24 -10.92 -5.64
C ILE A 45 -18.57 -11.74 -4.40
N ILE A 46 -17.53 -12.21 -3.72
CA ILE A 46 -17.67 -13.06 -2.53
C ILE A 46 -17.09 -12.32 -1.34
N PRO A 47 -17.89 -12.06 -0.30
CA PRO A 47 -17.40 -11.44 0.94
C PRO A 47 -16.27 -12.24 1.58
N VAL A 48 -15.32 -11.54 2.22
CA VAL A 48 -14.15 -12.17 2.88
C VAL A 48 -14.59 -13.18 3.94
N ALA A 49 -15.66 -12.90 4.66
CA ALA A 49 -16.19 -13.81 5.69
C ALA A 49 -16.86 -15.08 5.13
N ASP A 50 -17.19 -15.13 3.82
CA ASP A 50 -17.83 -16.30 3.19
C ASP A 50 -16.77 -17.27 2.65
N VAL A 51 -16.05 -17.93 3.56
CA VAL A 51 -14.99 -18.89 3.21
C VAL A 51 -15.53 -20.06 2.40
N GLY A 52 -16.70 -20.62 2.77
CA GLY A 52 -17.31 -21.73 2.04
C GLY A 52 -17.74 -21.36 0.63
N GLY A 53 -18.33 -20.18 0.46
CA GLY A 53 -18.69 -19.62 -0.85
C GLY A 53 -17.46 -19.39 -1.73
N PHE A 54 -16.38 -18.89 -1.16
CA PHE A 54 -15.12 -18.71 -1.86
C PHE A 54 -14.53 -20.02 -2.35
N GLU A 55 -14.40 -21.02 -1.48
CA GLU A 55 -13.89 -22.35 -1.84
C GLU A 55 -14.75 -23.02 -2.93
N HIS A 56 -16.08 -22.93 -2.82
CA HIS A 56 -16.99 -23.47 -3.83
C HIS A 56 -16.78 -22.79 -5.20
N ALA A 57 -16.69 -21.47 -5.21
CA ALA A 57 -16.54 -20.69 -6.43
C ALA A 57 -15.18 -20.93 -7.12
N LEU A 58 -14.10 -21.14 -6.35
CA LEU A 58 -12.79 -21.50 -6.88
C LEU A 58 -12.82 -22.71 -7.80
N GLY A 59 -13.68 -23.72 -7.51
CA GLY A 59 -13.82 -24.92 -8.34
C GLY A 59 -14.27 -24.67 -9.78
N THR A 60 -14.83 -23.50 -10.09
CA THR A 60 -15.41 -23.20 -11.41
C THR A 60 -14.90 -21.91 -12.04
N CYS A 61 -14.07 -21.13 -11.38
CA CYS A 61 -13.59 -19.85 -11.90
C CYS A 61 -12.44 -20.01 -12.89
N ASP A 62 -12.39 -19.09 -13.86
CA ASP A 62 -11.27 -18.95 -14.79
C ASP A 62 -10.22 -17.97 -14.27
N VAL A 63 -10.67 -16.92 -13.53
CA VAL A 63 -9.82 -15.83 -13.02
C VAL A 63 -10.20 -15.49 -11.59
N LEU A 64 -9.17 -15.29 -10.74
CA LEU A 64 -9.32 -14.74 -9.40
C LEU A 64 -8.77 -13.31 -9.36
N TRP A 65 -9.62 -12.33 -9.09
CA TRP A 65 -9.21 -10.98 -8.72
C TRP A 65 -8.94 -10.94 -7.22
N HIS A 66 -7.66 -10.93 -6.89
CA HIS A 66 -7.16 -11.04 -5.53
C HIS A 66 -6.86 -9.65 -4.93
N VAL A 67 -7.31 -9.40 -3.70
CA VAL A 67 -7.06 -8.12 -3.00
C VAL A 67 -6.06 -8.30 -1.87
N LEU A 68 -6.44 -8.78 -0.70
CA LEU A 68 -5.58 -8.88 0.49
C LEU A 68 -5.46 -10.31 1.04
N GLU A 69 -6.54 -11.08 1.02
CA GLU A 69 -6.60 -12.41 1.65
C GLU A 69 -5.59 -13.39 1.03
N PRO A 70 -4.89 -14.20 1.84
CA PRO A 70 -3.90 -15.14 1.31
C PRO A 70 -4.49 -16.14 0.30
N VAL A 71 -3.80 -16.34 -0.83
CA VAL A 71 -4.09 -17.39 -1.81
C VAL A 71 -3.01 -18.47 -1.70
N THR A 72 -3.38 -19.59 -1.06
CA THR A 72 -2.48 -20.68 -0.72
C THR A 72 -2.46 -21.78 -1.79
N ALA A 73 -1.51 -22.71 -1.67
CA ALA A 73 -1.45 -23.94 -2.49
C ALA A 73 -2.75 -24.74 -2.40
N ASP A 74 -3.39 -24.81 -1.21
CA ASP A 74 -4.66 -25.53 -1.01
C ASP A 74 -5.82 -24.89 -1.75
N HIS A 75 -5.89 -23.55 -1.78
CA HIS A 75 -6.86 -22.82 -2.59
C HIS A 75 -6.69 -23.14 -4.08
N MET A 76 -5.44 -23.09 -4.57
CA MET A 76 -5.14 -23.40 -5.98
C MET A 76 -5.38 -24.88 -6.32
N ALA A 77 -5.25 -25.80 -5.34
CA ALA A 77 -5.56 -27.22 -5.53
C ALA A 77 -7.07 -27.45 -5.81
N LYS A 78 -7.94 -26.64 -5.23
CA LYS A 78 -9.39 -26.68 -5.42
C LYS A 78 -9.83 -25.97 -6.72
N ALA A 79 -9.00 -25.10 -7.27
CA ALA A 79 -9.31 -24.23 -8.42
C ALA A 79 -8.92 -24.88 -9.77
N LEU A 80 -9.67 -25.90 -10.17
CA LEU A 80 -9.34 -26.77 -11.34
C LEU A 80 -9.31 -26.04 -12.69
N HIS A 81 -9.99 -24.91 -12.80
CA HIS A 81 -10.11 -24.12 -14.05
C HIS A 81 -9.38 -22.79 -13.98
N LEU A 82 -8.79 -22.46 -12.83
CA LEU A 82 -8.11 -21.18 -12.62
C LEU A 82 -6.87 -21.04 -13.52
N ARG A 83 -6.84 -19.99 -14.32
CA ARG A 83 -5.80 -19.69 -15.28
C ARG A 83 -5.01 -18.43 -14.92
N LEU A 84 -5.64 -17.50 -14.17
CA LEU A 84 -5.05 -16.21 -13.83
C LEU A 84 -5.43 -15.81 -12.39
N ILE A 85 -4.44 -15.46 -11.59
CA ILE A 85 -4.60 -14.69 -10.38
C ILE A 85 -4.17 -13.25 -10.69
N GLN A 86 -5.14 -12.34 -10.76
CA GLN A 86 -4.88 -10.93 -10.98
C GLN A 86 -4.85 -10.21 -9.63
N LYS A 87 -3.67 -9.84 -9.16
CA LYS A 87 -3.52 -9.01 -7.96
C LYS A 87 -4.05 -7.61 -8.21
N ILE A 88 -5.00 -7.15 -7.40
CA ILE A 88 -5.47 -5.77 -7.37
C ILE A 88 -4.52 -4.97 -6.47
N GLY A 89 -3.35 -4.67 -7.01
CA GLY A 89 -2.25 -4.02 -6.30
C GLY A 89 -0.88 -4.45 -6.80
N VAL A 90 0.19 -4.04 -6.12
CA VAL A 90 1.58 -4.28 -6.54
C VAL A 90 2.21 -5.48 -5.85
N GLY A 91 2.06 -5.60 -4.54
CA GLY A 91 2.71 -6.64 -3.74
C GLY A 91 2.02 -7.99 -3.89
N VAL A 92 2.79 -9.04 -4.13
CA VAL A 92 2.30 -10.42 -4.34
C VAL A 92 2.65 -11.38 -3.20
N ASN A 93 3.12 -10.86 -2.08
CA ASN A 93 3.55 -11.64 -0.91
C ASN A 93 2.42 -12.44 -0.24
N THR A 94 1.16 -12.19 -0.58
CA THR A 94 -0.02 -12.95 -0.12
C THR A 94 -0.45 -14.04 -1.10
N ILE A 95 0.33 -14.30 -2.17
CA ILE A 95 0.07 -15.34 -3.17
C ILE A 95 1.21 -16.33 -3.12
N ASP A 96 0.91 -17.62 -3.01
CA ASP A 96 1.89 -18.70 -3.14
C ASP A 96 2.33 -18.82 -4.61
N LEU A 97 3.41 -18.12 -4.96
CA LEU A 97 3.90 -18.05 -6.34
C LEU A 97 4.45 -19.38 -6.85
N GLU A 98 5.05 -20.20 -5.98
CA GLU A 98 5.58 -21.50 -6.37
C GLU A 98 4.43 -22.48 -6.67
N ALA A 99 3.37 -22.46 -5.86
CA ALA A 99 2.17 -23.23 -6.13
C ALA A 99 1.49 -22.78 -7.43
N ALA A 100 1.40 -21.47 -7.70
CA ALA A 100 0.83 -20.94 -8.94
C ALA A 100 1.63 -21.41 -10.15
N LYS A 101 2.96 -21.27 -10.10
CA LYS A 101 3.87 -21.67 -11.17
C LYS A 101 3.80 -23.17 -11.46
N SER A 102 3.79 -24.02 -10.42
CA SER A 102 3.70 -25.47 -10.57
C SER A 102 2.41 -25.95 -11.24
N ARG A 103 1.35 -25.13 -11.19
CA ARG A 103 0.03 -25.39 -11.76
C ARG A 103 -0.24 -24.65 -13.06
N ALA A 104 0.77 -23.97 -13.60
CA ALA A 104 0.65 -23.12 -14.78
C ALA A 104 -0.46 -22.05 -14.65
N ILE A 105 -0.65 -21.52 -13.43
CA ILE A 105 -1.55 -20.40 -13.16
C ILE A 105 -0.74 -19.11 -13.31
N GLU A 106 -1.14 -18.27 -14.24
CA GLU A 106 -0.52 -16.95 -14.43
C GLU A 106 -0.78 -16.05 -13.22
N VAL A 107 0.21 -15.27 -12.82
CA VAL A 107 0.06 -14.25 -11.78
C VAL A 107 0.45 -12.89 -12.36
N CYS A 108 -0.45 -11.94 -12.28
CA CYS A 108 -0.24 -10.56 -12.70
C CYS A 108 -0.47 -9.60 -11.54
N ASN A 109 0.30 -8.53 -11.48
CA ASN A 109 0.09 -7.43 -10.54
C ASN A 109 -0.29 -6.13 -11.27
N MET A 110 -0.27 -4.98 -10.59
CA MET A 110 -0.69 -3.70 -11.16
C MET A 110 0.23 -2.56 -10.71
N PRO A 111 1.48 -2.49 -11.20
CA PRO A 111 2.32 -1.33 -10.91
C PRO A 111 1.62 -0.05 -11.39
N SER A 112 1.91 1.06 -10.75
CA SER A 112 1.44 2.42 -11.07
C SER A 112 -0.03 2.73 -10.82
N THR A 113 -0.93 1.75 -10.67
CA THR A 113 -2.37 2.03 -10.50
C THR A 113 -2.70 2.75 -9.20
N ASN A 114 -1.95 2.46 -8.12
CA ASN A 114 -2.15 3.03 -6.78
C ASN A 114 -1.15 4.13 -6.41
N THR A 115 -0.19 4.46 -7.26
CA THR A 115 0.91 5.38 -6.95
C THR A 115 0.40 6.70 -6.38
N GLN A 116 -0.61 7.32 -7.01
CA GLN A 116 -1.15 8.59 -6.54
C GLN A 116 -1.80 8.48 -5.15
N GLY A 117 -2.59 7.43 -4.91
CA GLY A 117 -3.20 7.20 -3.59
C GLY A 117 -2.16 7.05 -2.49
N VAL A 118 -1.09 6.28 -2.75
CA VAL A 118 0.00 6.09 -1.78
C VAL A 118 0.81 7.38 -1.56
N VAL A 119 1.03 8.20 -2.58
CA VAL A 119 1.67 9.53 -2.44
C VAL A 119 0.85 10.41 -1.49
N GLU A 120 -0.46 10.50 -1.71
CA GLU A 120 -1.36 11.31 -0.88
C GLU A 120 -1.45 10.77 0.55
N GLN A 121 -1.52 9.45 0.72
CA GLN A 121 -1.50 8.82 2.03
C GLN A 121 -0.17 9.07 2.78
N THR A 122 0.96 8.99 2.08
CA THR A 122 2.27 9.29 2.67
C THR A 122 2.33 10.73 3.17
N LEU A 123 1.85 11.67 2.36
CA LEU A 123 1.82 13.09 2.73
C LEU A 123 0.85 13.36 3.88
N LEU A 124 -0.33 12.73 3.86
CA LEU A 124 -1.30 12.80 4.96
C LEU A 124 -0.68 12.33 6.28
N LEU A 125 -0.05 11.15 6.28
CA LEU A 125 0.60 10.59 7.47
C LEU A 125 1.74 11.49 7.96
N MET A 126 2.56 12.02 7.04
CA MET A 126 3.67 12.92 7.35
C MET A 126 3.18 14.20 8.04
N LEU A 127 2.21 14.89 7.45
CA LEU A 127 1.67 16.13 8.03
C LEU A 127 0.91 15.86 9.33
N SER A 128 0.18 14.74 9.40
CA SER A 128 -0.54 14.36 10.61
C SER A 128 0.41 14.01 11.76
N ALA A 129 1.52 13.34 11.49
CA ALA A 129 2.55 13.02 12.49
C ALA A 129 3.25 14.29 13.00
N LEU A 130 3.63 15.22 12.11
CA LEU A 130 4.23 16.51 12.47
C LEU A 130 3.32 17.37 13.36
N ARG A 131 2.00 17.21 13.24
CA ARG A 131 1.00 18.00 13.97
C ARG A 131 0.28 17.20 15.05
N LEU A 132 0.63 15.92 15.27
CA LEU A 132 -0.07 15.00 16.19
C LEU A 132 -1.59 15.04 15.99
N ALA A 133 -2.04 15.03 14.73
CA ALA A 133 -3.41 15.35 14.37
C ALA A 133 -4.47 14.45 15.04
N PRO A 134 -4.32 13.12 15.13
CA PRO A 134 -5.29 12.26 15.83
C PRO A 134 -5.39 12.57 17.31
N TYR A 135 -4.26 12.80 17.98
CA TYR A 135 -4.21 13.18 19.39
C TYR A 135 -4.93 14.52 19.63
N MET A 136 -4.69 15.51 18.77
CA MET A 136 -5.34 16.83 18.87
C MET A 136 -6.83 16.75 18.56
N ASP A 137 -7.27 15.94 17.58
CA ASP A 137 -8.68 15.71 17.28
C ASP A 137 -9.41 15.07 18.49
N GLN A 138 -8.82 14.00 19.05
CA GLN A 138 -9.38 13.32 20.22
C GLN A 138 -9.56 14.27 21.42
N ARG A 139 -8.53 15.07 21.74
CA ARG A 139 -8.59 16.06 22.81
C ARG A 139 -9.65 17.13 22.56
N THR A 140 -9.76 17.59 21.33
CA THR A 140 -10.75 18.63 20.94
C THR A 140 -12.16 18.09 21.10
N ARG A 141 -12.45 16.87 20.66
CA ARG A 141 -13.76 16.21 20.85
C ARG A 141 -14.10 15.96 22.31
N ALA A 142 -13.09 15.70 23.15
CA ALA A 142 -13.23 15.54 24.59
C ALA A 142 -13.40 16.88 25.34
N GLY A 143 -13.42 18.03 24.65
CA GLY A 143 -13.55 19.37 25.26
C GLY A 143 -12.26 19.94 25.86
N ASN A 144 -11.13 19.25 25.71
CA ASN A 144 -9.83 19.62 26.30
C ASN A 144 -8.84 20.21 25.27
N GLY A 145 -9.28 20.46 24.03
CA GLY A 145 -8.43 20.89 22.93
C GLY A 145 -7.74 22.24 23.13
N TRP A 146 -8.34 23.14 23.91
CA TRP A 146 -7.79 24.48 24.18
C TRP A 146 -6.88 24.54 25.43
N ASN A 147 -6.80 23.45 26.19
CA ASN A 147 -5.90 23.35 27.34
C ASN A 147 -4.58 22.70 26.88
N PHE A 148 -3.70 23.50 26.26
CA PHE A 148 -2.43 23.05 25.73
C PHE A 148 -1.42 22.75 26.84
N GLU A 149 -0.85 21.57 26.82
CA GLU A 149 0.32 21.24 27.61
C GLU A 149 1.55 21.98 27.02
N ALA A 150 2.41 22.55 27.88
CA ALA A 150 3.58 23.31 27.44
C ALA A 150 4.49 22.50 26.49
N LYS A 151 4.61 21.19 26.74
CA LYS A 151 5.42 20.29 25.89
C LYS A 151 4.97 20.23 24.40
N LEU A 152 3.71 20.56 24.08
CA LEU A 152 3.22 20.55 22.70
C LEU A 152 3.91 21.60 21.84
N GLN A 153 4.40 22.70 22.45
CA GLN A 153 5.13 23.74 21.72
C GLN A 153 6.46 23.20 21.16
N ASP A 154 7.05 22.18 21.82
CA ASP A 154 8.30 21.57 21.43
C ASP A 154 8.10 20.35 20.50
N CYS A 155 6.87 19.78 20.46
CA CYS A 155 6.56 18.57 19.68
C CYS A 155 5.94 18.86 18.30
N LEU A 156 5.14 19.93 18.17
CA LEU A 156 4.50 20.28 16.91
C LEU A 156 5.51 20.93 15.96
N SER A 157 5.49 20.52 14.71
CA SER A 157 6.51 20.93 13.74
C SER A 157 5.92 21.21 12.35
N GLU A 158 6.66 21.90 11.51
CA GLU A 158 6.36 22.19 10.12
C GLU A 158 7.23 21.33 9.20
N LEU A 159 6.76 21.09 7.98
CA LEU A 159 7.52 20.39 6.93
C LEU A 159 8.58 21.31 6.30
N SER A 160 8.27 22.61 6.17
CA SER A 160 9.17 23.59 5.58
C SER A 160 10.51 23.65 6.33
N GLY A 161 11.60 23.64 5.59
CA GLY A 161 12.96 23.62 6.13
C GLY A 161 13.46 22.27 6.65
N LYS A 162 12.61 21.24 6.72
CA LYS A 162 13.00 19.89 7.15
C LYS A 162 13.70 19.13 6.02
N THR A 163 14.60 18.24 6.42
CA THR A 163 15.21 17.25 5.51
C THR A 163 14.37 15.98 5.52
N VAL A 164 13.79 15.64 4.37
CA VAL A 164 13.04 14.40 4.17
C VAL A 164 13.93 13.38 3.48
N GLY A 165 14.25 12.29 4.17
CA GLY A 165 15.00 11.16 3.66
C GLY A 165 14.05 10.09 3.08
N LEU A 166 14.21 9.77 1.80
CA LEU A 166 13.41 8.77 1.10
C LEU A 166 14.23 7.49 0.95
N VAL A 167 13.81 6.41 1.62
CA VAL A 167 14.42 5.08 1.46
C VAL A 167 13.75 4.38 0.28
N GLY A 168 14.48 4.24 -0.82
CA GLY A 168 13.96 3.85 -2.12
C GLY A 168 13.58 5.06 -2.99
N TYR A 169 13.78 4.93 -4.31
CA TYR A 169 13.42 5.98 -5.27
C TYR A 169 12.73 5.39 -6.51
N GLY A 170 11.53 4.86 -6.30
CA GLY A 170 10.63 4.34 -7.34
C GLY A 170 9.57 5.36 -7.75
N GLU A 171 8.43 4.91 -8.24
CA GLU A 171 7.35 5.78 -8.74
C GLU A 171 6.74 6.69 -7.66
N ILE A 172 6.55 6.16 -6.43
CA ILE A 172 5.98 6.94 -5.33
C ILE A 172 6.90 8.11 -4.96
N PRO A 173 8.19 7.91 -4.61
CA PRO A 173 9.13 9.00 -4.38
C PRO A 173 9.25 9.98 -5.55
N THR A 174 9.24 9.49 -6.79
CA THR A 174 9.31 10.35 -7.98
C THR A 174 8.15 11.35 -8.04
N ARG A 175 6.94 10.94 -7.63
CA ARG A 175 5.78 11.84 -7.59
C ARG A 175 5.71 12.67 -6.30
N LEU A 176 6.19 12.13 -5.18
CA LEU A 176 6.16 12.79 -3.88
C LEU A 176 7.20 13.94 -3.80
N THR A 177 8.38 13.73 -4.34
CA THR A 177 9.52 14.67 -4.27
C THR A 177 9.15 16.11 -4.69
N PRO A 178 8.56 16.37 -5.87
CA PRO A 178 8.23 17.74 -6.25
C PRO A 178 7.21 18.40 -5.32
N ILE A 179 6.33 17.64 -4.69
CA ILE A 179 5.35 18.14 -3.71
C ILE A 179 6.08 18.57 -2.44
N LEU A 180 6.99 17.72 -1.92
CA LEU A 180 7.79 18.03 -0.73
C LEU A 180 8.65 19.29 -0.93
N ILE A 181 9.29 19.41 -2.10
CA ILE A 181 10.09 20.58 -2.45
C ILE A 181 9.21 21.85 -2.54
N ALA A 182 8.04 21.76 -3.15
CA ALA A 182 7.10 22.87 -3.23
C ALA A 182 6.58 23.32 -1.85
N MET A 183 6.57 22.41 -0.86
CA MET A 183 6.26 22.70 0.53
C MET A 183 7.47 23.18 1.35
N GLY A 184 8.63 23.39 0.71
CA GLY A 184 9.82 23.94 1.33
C GLY A 184 10.74 22.92 2.02
N ALA A 185 10.53 21.61 1.79
CA ALA A 185 11.42 20.57 2.33
C ALA A 185 12.69 20.39 1.48
N ASN A 186 13.78 19.97 2.13
CA ASN A 186 14.97 19.46 1.46
C ASN A 186 14.82 17.95 1.30
N VAL A 187 15.00 17.43 0.07
CA VAL A 187 14.83 16.00 -0.18
C VAL A 187 16.16 15.33 -0.45
N ILE A 188 16.47 14.29 0.33
CA ILE A 188 17.59 13.38 0.11
C ILE A 188 17.04 11.95 -0.05
N TYR A 189 17.76 11.09 -0.76
CA TYR A 189 17.27 9.73 -0.97
C TYR A 189 18.41 8.70 -1.03
N THR A 190 18.07 7.44 -0.74
CA THR A 190 18.91 6.28 -1.05
C THR A 190 18.17 5.32 -1.99
N ALA A 191 18.92 4.64 -2.84
CA ALA A 191 18.40 3.63 -3.78
C ALA A 191 19.54 2.66 -4.13
N THR A 192 19.24 1.58 -4.83
CA THR A 192 20.25 0.63 -5.34
C THR A 192 21.29 1.27 -6.26
N SER A 193 20.92 2.37 -6.91
CA SER A 193 21.82 3.20 -7.73
C SER A 193 21.33 4.64 -7.76
N PRO A 194 22.24 5.62 -7.92
CA PRO A 194 21.86 7.02 -8.11
C PRO A 194 20.90 7.19 -9.29
N LYS A 195 19.93 8.08 -9.14
CA LYS A 195 18.97 8.46 -10.19
C LYS A 195 19.28 9.88 -10.68
N ASN A 196 19.01 10.14 -11.94
CA ASN A 196 19.12 11.51 -12.47
C ASN A 196 17.85 12.30 -12.11
N VAL A 197 17.86 12.91 -10.92
CA VAL A 197 16.72 13.64 -10.37
C VAL A 197 17.18 15.02 -9.91
N ASN A 198 16.50 16.05 -10.38
CA ASN A 198 16.81 17.43 -10.03
C ASN A 198 16.36 17.75 -8.59
N ASN A 199 17.11 18.64 -7.94
CA ASN A 199 16.82 19.17 -6.61
C ASN A 199 16.71 18.12 -5.50
N THR A 200 17.42 16.99 -5.66
CA THR A 200 17.54 15.95 -4.66
C THR A 200 18.98 15.48 -4.57
N THR A 201 19.37 14.93 -3.42
CA THR A 201 20.72 14.40 -3.21
C THR A 201 20.65 12.91 -2.91
N PHE A 202 21.38 12.11 -3.70
CA PHE A 202 21.61 10.70 -3.38
C PHE A 202 22.63 10.58 -2.25
N CYS A 203 22.38 9.72 -1.26
CA CYS A 203 23.35 9.38 -0.21
C CYS A 203 23.20 7.90 0.21
N GLN A 204 24.19 7.40 0.94
CA GLN A 204 24.12 6.06 1.52
C GLN A 204 23.14 6.04 2.70
N LEU A 205 22.61 4.87 3.04
CA LEU A 205 21.57 4.73 4.07
C LEU A 205 21.97 5.37 5.41
N ASN A 206 23.19 5.14 5.90
CA ASN A 206 23.63 5.68 7.17
C ASN A 206 23.67 7.22 7.19
N ASP A 207 24.12 7.82 6.08
CA ASP A 207 24.11 9.28 5.91
C ASP A 207 22.68 9.82 5.84
N LEU A 208 21.80 9.09 5.14
CA LEU A 208 20.39 9.45 5.05
C LEU A 208 19.71 9.41 6.42
N LEU A 209 19.95 8.38 7.22
CA LEU A 209 19.39 8.26 8.58
C LEU A 209 19.82 9.44 9.47
N SER A 210 21.13 9.77 9.49
CA SER A 210 21.67 10.83 10.34
C SER A 210 21.27 12.25 9.92
N GLN A 211 20.93 12.46 8.65
CA GLN A 211 20.56 13.77 8.11
C GLN A 211 19.05 14.03 8.09
N SER A 212 18.24 12.97 8.19
CA SER A 212 16.78 13.09 8.04
C SER A 212 16.10 13.61 9.32
N ASP A 213 15.26 14.64 9.15
CA ASP A 213 14.27 15.03 10.15
C ASP A 213 13.00 14.16 10.01
N ILE A 214 12.72 13.70 8.79
CA ILE A 214 11.62 12.81 8.47
C ILE A 214 12.17 11.71 7.58
N LEU A 215 11.98 10.44 7.97
CA LEU A 215 12.34 9.28 7.19
C LEU A 215 11.08 8.65 6.58
N SER A 216 11.03 8.47 5.27
CA SER A 216 9.89 7.85 4.58
C SER A 216 10.33 6.63 3.77
N LEU A 217 9.64 5.50 3.98
CA LEU A 217 10.03 4.20 3.43
C LEU A 217 9.24 3.89 2.16
N HIS A 218 9.95 3.52 1.08
CA HIS A 218 9.39 3.26 -0.25
C HIS A 218 10.11 2.08 -0.94
N ILE A 219 10.45 1.05 -0.17
CA ILE A 219 11.11 -0.17 -0.65
C ILE A 219 10.21 -1.39 -0.46
N PRO A 220 10.35 -2.43 -1.28
CA PRO A 220 9.66 -3.70 -1.07
C PRO A 220 10.24 -4.42 0.15
N LEU A 221 9.45 -5.35 0.72
CA LEU A 221 9.94 -6.32 1.69
C LEU A 221 10.60 -7.49 0.93
N THR A 222 11.88 -7.67 1.18
CA THR A 222 12.71 -8.78 0.70
C THR A 222 13.57 -9.30 1.83
N PRO A 223 14.26 -10.44 1.72
CA PRO A 223 15.19 -10.88 2.75
C PRO A 223 16.24 -9.83 3.14
N GLU A 224 16.68 -8.97 2.19
CA GLU A 224 17.68 -7.92 2.42
C GLU A 224 17.09 -6.67 3.07
N THR A 225 15.78 -6.45 2.98
CA THR A 225 15.10 -5.28 3.54
C THR A 225 14.27 -5.62 4.78
N ASP A 226 14.20 -6.89 5.14
CA ASP A 226 13.54 -7.33 6.38
C ASP A 226 14.24 -6.69 7.59
N LYS A 227 13.45 -5.97 8.40
CA LYS A 227 13.93 -5.19 9.56
C LYS A 227 15.14 -4.29 9.24
N LEU A 228 15.19 -3.75 8.02
CA LEU A 228 16.24 -2.79 7.65
C LEU A 228 16.28 -1.61 8.62
N ILE A 229 15.12 -1.15 9.07
CA ILE A 229 14.99 -0.09 10.09
C ILE A 229 14.82 -0.75 11.47
N ASN A 230 15.93 -1.25 11.99
CA ASN A 230 16.04 -1.88 13.30
C ASN A 230 16.46 -0.87 14.38
N ALA A 231 16.70 -1.34 15.61
CA ALA A 231 17.11 -0.50 16.74
C ALA A 231 18.38 0.33 16.47
N SER A 232 19.36 -0.25 15.76
CA SER A 232 20.60 0.46 15.40
C SER A 232 20.36 1.56 14.37
N ALA A 233 19.51 1.30 13.37
CA ALA A 233 19.12 2.30 12.37
C ALA A 233 18.32 3.44 13.01
N LEU A 234 17.36 3.12 13.89
CA LEU A 234 16.58 4.11 14.64
C LEU A 234 17.46 4.99 15.55
N ALA A 235 18.47 4.40 16.18
CA ALA A 235 19.42 5.15 17.03
C ALA A 235 20.31 6.10 16.22
N GLN A 236 20.56 5.84 14.93
CA GLN A 236 21.33 6.73 14.05
C GLN A 236 20.50 7.92 13.54
N MET A 237 19.17 7.88 13.62
CA MET A 237 18.33 8.99 13.23
C MET A 237 18.51 10.17 14.19
N LYS A 238 18.21 11.37 13.71
CA LYS A 238 18.17 12.56 14.57
C LYS A 238 17.19 12.32 15.72
N ARG A 239 17.55 12.75 16.93
CA ARG A 239 16.63 12.75 18.06
C ARG A 239 15.42 13.62 17.72
N GLY A 240 14.21 13.11 17.93
CA GLY A 240 12.98 13.79 17.59
C GLY A 240 12.58 13.69 16.12
N ALA A 241 13.24 12.85 15.31
CA ALA A 241 12.85 12.59 13.94
C ALA A 241 11.49 11.88 13.86
N VAL A 242 10.89 11.91 12.67
CA VAL A 242 9.61 11.27 12.35
C VAL A 242 9.83 10.12 11.38
N LEU A 243 9.18 8.97 11.59
CA LEU A 243 9.19 7.84 10.67
C LEU A 243 7.84 7.71 9.95
N ILE A 244 7.86 7.55 8.62
CA ILE A 244 6.67 7.29 7.79
C ILE A 244 6.85 5.96 7.07
N ASN A 245 5.90 5.04 7.23
CA ASN A 245 5.90 3.76 6.54
C ASN A 245 4.57 3.50 5.81
N THR A 246 4.59 3.62 4.50
CA THR A 246 3.52 3.25 3.56
C THR A 246 3.97 2.14 2.61
N ALA A 247 5.08 1.47 2.94
CA ALA A 247 5.67 0.41 2.11
C ALA A 247 5.24 -0.99 2.56
N ARG A 248 5.94 -1.56 3.56
CA ARG A 248 5.64 -2.85 4.20
C ARG A 248 6.06 -2.80 5.67
N GLY A 249 5.25 -3.39 6.56
CA GLY A 249 5.52 -3.41 8.00
C GLY A 249 6.84 -4.06 8.35
N GLY A 250 7.14 -5.23 7.78
CA GLY A 250 8.35 -5.99 8.04
C GLY A 250 9.67 -5.29 7.69
N VAL A 251 9.64 -4.16 6.96
CA VAL A 251 10.84 -3.31 6.74
C VAL A 251 11.33 -2.66 8.04
N VAL A 252 10.44 -2.52 9.02
CA VAL A 252 10.73 -1.92 10.33
C VAL A 252 10.64 -2.98 11.42
N ASP A 253 11.60 -3.01 12.33
CA ASP A 253 11.44 -3.73 13.59
C ASP A 253 10.43 -2.98 14.46
N GLN A 254 9.18 -3.46 14.51
CA GLN A 254 8.08 -2.77 15.19
C GLN A 254 8.32 -2.64 16.69
N ASN A 255 9.00 -3.61 17.33
CA ASN A 255 9.33 -3.52 18.75
C ASN A 255 10.37 -2.43 19.00
N ALA A 256 11.39 -2.35 18.16
CA ALA A 256 12.39 -1.28 18.23
C ALA A 256 11.77 0.10 17.97
N LEU A 257 10.80 0.20 17.05
CA LEU A 257 10.07 1.42 16.78
C LEU A 257 9.26 1.89 18.01
N VAL A 258 8.55 0.97 18.69
CA VAL A 258 7.80 1.28 19.92
C VAL A 258 8.72 1.87 20.98
N GLU A 259 9.90 1.26 21.20
CA GLU A 259 10.85 1.77 22.18
C GLU A 259 11.48 3.13 21.78
N ALA A 260 11.73 3.33 20.48
CA ALA A 260 12.21 4.62 19.98
C ALA A 260 11.19 5.75 20.17
N LEU A 261 9.90 5.45 19.99
CA LEU A 261 8.79 6.40 20.23
C LEU A 261 8.61 6.70 21.70
N LYS A 262 8.65 5.70 22.59
CA LYS A 262 8.53 5.87 24.04
C LYS A 262 9.69 6.68 24.64
N SER A 263 10.90 6.44 24.15
CA SER A 263 12.11 7.15 24.65
C SER A 263 12.25 8.58 24.09
N GLY A 264 11.43 8.98 23.11
CA GLY A 264 11.56 10.24 22.41
C GLY A 264 12.78 10.28 21.47
N GLN A 265 13.36 9.15 21.12
CA GLN A 265 14.33 9.05 20.02
C GLN A 265 13.64 9.45 18.72
N LEU A 266 12.42 8.97 18.49
CA LEU A 266 11.50 9.49 17.50
C LEU A 266 10.41 10.32 18.18
N SER A 267 10.06 11.46 17.60
CA SER A 267 8.96 12.30 18.09
C SER A 267 7.59 11.74 17.70
N ALA A 268 7.49 11.15 16.51
CA ALA A 268 6.24 10.58 16.01
C ALA A 268 6.50 9.55 14.91
N ALA A 269 5.46 8.76 14.58
CA ALA A 269 5.44 7.93 13.38
C ALA A 269 4.07 7.99 12.68
N GLY A 270 4.09 7.82 11.35
CA GLY A 270 2.90 7.63 10.51
C GLY A 270 2.98 6.27 9.80
N LEU A 271 2.04 5.37 10.11
CA LEU A 271 2.09 3.98 9.67
C LEU A 271 0.80 3.61 8.94
N ASP A 272 0.92 3.13 7.71
CA ASP A 272 -0.17 2.51 6.95
C ASP A 272 -0.04 0.98 6.93
N VAL A 273 1.11 0.44 7.35
CA VAL A 273 1.45 -0.98 7.29
C VAL A 273 2.13 -1.44 8.58
N PHE A 274 1.96 -2.73 8.92
CA PHE A 274 2.40 -3.33 10.18
C PHE A 274 3.14 -4.64 9.93
N ASP A 275 3.92 -5.10 10.90
CA ASP A 275 4.63 -6.39 10.84
C ASP A 275 3.66 -7.58 10.81
N GLN A 276 2.53 -7.45 11.51
CA GLN A 276 1.39 -8.36 11.45
C GLN A 276 0.13 -7.60 11.05
N GLU A 277 -0.57 -8.07 10.04
CA GLU A 277 -1.85 -7.53 9.55
C GLU A 277 -2.90 -8.64 9.48
N PRO A 278 -4.08 -8.49 10.14
CA PRO A 278 -4.47 -7.38 11.01
C PRO A 278 -3.58 -7.24 12.26
N VAL A 279 -3.44 -6.00 12.74
CA VAL A 279 -2.67 -5.70 13.96
C VAL A 279 -3.33 -6.35 15.17
N ASP A 280 -2.53 -6.98 16.05
CA ASP A 280 -3.03 -7.49 17.34
C ASP A 280 -3.63 -6.31 18.15
N PRO A 281 -4.90 -6.43 18.59
CA PRO A 281 -5.54 -5.40 19.42
C PRO A 281 -4.76 -5.03 20.70
N ASN A 282 -3.87 -5.89 21.17
CA ASN A 282 -3.01 -5.64 22.33
C ASN A 282 -1.64 -5.08 21.94
N SER A 283 -1.38 -4.83 20.67
CA SER A 283 -0.08 -4.32 20.22
C SER A 283 0.24 -2.97 20.89
N PRO A 284 1.45 -2.84 21.50
CA PRO A 284 1.85 -1.61 22.18
C PRO A 284 1.83 -0.36 21.28
N ILE A 285 1.97 -0.52 19.97
CA ILE A 285 1.94 0.60 19.01
C ILE A 285 0.60 1.33 19.03
N LEU A 286 -0.50 0.61 19.30
CA LEU A 286 -1.87 1.15 19.31
C LEU A 286 -2.14 2.06 20.53
N ALA A 287 -1.30 1.95 21.57
CA ALA A 287 -1.46 2.74 22.81
C ALA A 287 -0.64 4.04 22.82
N LEU A 288 0.09 4.33 21.74
CA LEU A 288 0.96 5.51 21.67
C LEU A 288 0.22 6.73 21.09
N ASP A 289 0.28 7.85 21.78
CA ASP A 289 -0.35 9.11 21.36
C ASP A 289 0.40 9.81 20.21
N ASN A 290 1.67 9.45 20.02
CA ASN A 290 2.56 10.04 19.00
C ASN A 290 2.66 9.19 17.73
N VAL A 291 1.64 8.38 17.44
CA VAL A 291 1.53 7.64 16.19
C VAL A 291 0.25 8.00 15.44
N VAL A 292 0.35 8.02 14.11
CA VAL A 292 -0.77 8.12 13.18
C VAL A 292 -0.89 6.80 12.46
N LEU A 293 -2.04 6.15 12.59
CA LEU A 293 -2.25 4.79 12.10
C LEU A 293 -3.33 4.77 11.02
N SER A 294 -3.13 3.97 9.99
CA SER A 294 -4.14 3.62 8.99
C SER A 294 -4.02 2.14 8.60
N PRO A 295 -5.13 1.45 8.28
CA PRO A 295 -5.15 -0.01 8.15
C PRO A 295 -4.85 -0.48 6.72
N HIS A 296 -3.65 -0.18 6.21
CA HIS A 296 -3.15 -0.56 4.89
C HIS A 296 -4.08 -0.11 3.74
N ILE A 297 -4.47 1.15 3.79
CA ILE A 297 -5.45 1.76 2.86
C ILE A 297 -4.87 2.79 1.89
N GLY A 298 -3.55 2.95 1.86
CA GLY A 298 -2.91 3.90 0.93
C GLY A 298 -3.26 3.67 -0.54
N TRP A 299 -3.65 2.43 -0.90
CA TRP A 299 -4.14 2.08 -2.23
C TRP A 299 -5.65 2.28 -2.41
N LEU A 300 -6.44 2.38 -1.32
CA LEU A 300 -7.89 2.32 -1.35
C LEU A 300 -8.52 3.68 -1.64
N THR A 301 -8.57 4.04 -2.91
CA THR A 301 -9.34 5.19 -3.41
C THR A 301 -10.26 4.78 -4.55
N ARG A 302 -11.32 5.56 -4.80
CA ARG A 302 -12.25 5.32 -5.92
C ARG A 302 -11.51 5.31 -7.26
N GLU A 303 -10.55 6.19 -7.40
CA GLU A 303 -9.74 6.40 -8.60
C GLU A 303 -8.76 5.23 -8.80
N THR A 304 -8.11 4.77 -7.75
CA THR A 304 -7.24 3.58 -7.77
C THR A 304 -8.02 2.34 -8.17
N LEU A 305 -9.16 2.08 -7.51
CA LEU A 305 -10.01 0.94 -7.85
C LEU A 305 -10.48 1.01 -9.31
N GLY A 306 -10.86 2.22 -9.79
CA GLY A 306 -11.24 2.42 -11.18
C GLY A 306 -10.13 2.03 -12.16
N ARG A 307 -8.91 2.52 -11.96
CA ARG A 307 -7.74 2.15 -12.78
C ARG A 307 -7.42 0.66 -12.68
N SER A 308 -7.49 0.11 -11.48
CA SER A 308 -7.15 -1.30 -11.22
C SER A 308 -8.09 -2.26 -11.94
N PHE A 309 -9.41 -2.04 -11.87
CA PHE A 309 -10.36 -2.93 -12.53
C PHE A 309 -10.35 -2.83 -14.05
N VAL A 310 -9.93 -1.68 -14.63
CA VAL A 310 -9.67 -1.58 -16.07
C VAL A 310 -8.51 -2.50 -16.48
N VAL A 311 -7.40 -2.50 -15.73
CA VAL A 311 -6.25 -3.39 -15.99
C VAL A 311 -6.64 -4.86 -15.77
N ALA A 312 -7.42 -5.15 -14.73
CA ALA A 312 -7.89 -6.51 -14.43
C ALA A 312 -8.78 -7.05 -15.55
N ALA A 313 -9.72 -6.26 -16.04
CA ALA A 313 -10.60 -6.63 -17.17
C ALA A 313 -9.80 -6.81 -18.46
N GLU A 314 -8.85 -5.91 -18.75
CA GLU A 314 -7.97 -6.07 -19.92
C GLU A 314 -7.17 -7.38 -19.86
N ASN A 315 -6.62 -7.78 -18.71
CA ASN A 315 -5.94 -9.06 -18.57
C ASN A 315 -6.89 -10.26 -18.75
N CYS A 316 -8.14 -10.16 -18.31
CA CYS A 316 -9.16 -11.16 -18.62
C CYS A 316 -9.37 -11.30 -20.13
N MET A 317 -9.47 -10.18 -20.85
CA MET A 317 -9.64 -10.21 -22.31
C MET A 317 -8.39 -10.75 -23.02
N ARG A 318 -7.20 -10.35 -22.58
CA ARG A 318 -5.93 -10.87 -23.11
C ARG A 318 -5.81 -12.38 -22.91
N LEU A 319 -6.17 -12.88 -21.73
CA LEU A 319 -6.20 -14.31 -21.44
C LEU A 319 -7.15 -15.07 -22.37
N LYS A 320 -8.35 -14.49 -22.63
CA LYS A 320 -9.33 -15.06 -23.53
C LYS A 320 -8.84 -15.15 -24.98
N ASP A 321 -8.17 -14.09 -25.42
CA ASP A 321 -7.69 -13.94 -26.80
C ASP A 321 -6.31 -14.61 -27.03
N GLY A 322 -5.69 -15.19 -25.99
CA GLY A 322 -4.35 -15.76 -26.06
C GLY A 322 -3.25 -14.72 -26.29
N ARG A 323 -3.48 -13.46 -25.88
CA ARG A 323 -2.52 -12.36 -25.95
C ARG A 323 -1.63 -12.32 -24.69
N ASP A 324 -0.45 -11.74 -24.79
CA ASP A 324 0.43 -11.53 -23.63
C ASP A 324 -0.26 -10.72 -22.53
N LEU A 325 -0.18 -11.20 -21.30
CA LEU A 325 -0.76 -10.53 -20.13
C LEU A 325 0.09 -9.32 -19.73
N LEU A 326 -0.57 -8.29 -19.23
CA LEU A 326 0.08 -7.10 -18.65
C LEU A 326 0.65 -7.45 -17.27
N HIS A 327 1.87 -7.01 -17.02
CA HIS A 327 2.50 -7.08 -15.69
C HIS A 327 2.55 -8.49 -15.09
N ARG A 328 2.95 -9.48 -15.86
CA ARG A 328 3.23 -10.83 -15.36
C ARG A 328 4.33 -10.79 -14.31
N VAL A 329 4.16 -11.58 -13.27
CA VAL A 329 5.11 -11.66 -12.15
C VAL A 329 6.27 -12.61 -12.48
N PHE A 330 6.01 -13.67 -13.26
CA PHE A 330 7.00 -14.66 -13.73
C PHE A 330 6.63 -15.23 -15.08
#